data_3825a48ccebf728418298cbc6ca02c12
#
_entry.id   3825a48ccebf728418298cbc6ca02c12
#
_cell.length_a   1.000
_cell.length_b   1.000
_cell.length_c   1.000
_cell.angle_alpha   90.00
_cell.angle_beta   90.00
_cell.angle_gamma   90.00
#
_symmetry.space_group_name_H-M   'P 1'
#
loop_
_entity.id
_entity.type
_entity.pdbx_description
1 polymer ?
#
loop_
_entity_poly.entity_id
_entity_poly.type
_entity_poly.pdbx_seq_one_letter_code
_entity_poly.pdbx_strand_id
1 'polypeptide(L)'
;IKLEETYAKSTLIKKNNKLYGLISLPKFYVDFDDYKERNCASDVKKEILKLKKEGMEGLVLDLRNNGGGSLQTVVDMTGLFIEEGPVVQVKSFGDRKQVVYDKDPSIFWDGPMVVLVNQMSASASEILAAALQDYNRAVIVGSTQSFGKGTVQNVIDLNRFLSNSKFDLGALKITTDKFYRINGGSVQVEGVKSDITIPNRLSYISIGENDEKNPLKWDKIDSADYKKWDRYFNLDEVISSGNDQIEKSQLVSLIKENAKWIASRQNPKSLTLNYLDYKKSQSDDKNYLLRFDDIKNYKNDLEFEFIANDEESIENSKEILERRKRWAEGLQSDFQLNEGLKVLDNLKLKVINKKSIIANND
;
A
#
# COMPACT_ATOMS: atom_id res chain seq x y z
N ILE A 1 -7.72 9.27 -22.84
CA ILE A 1 -7.17 8.29 -21.87
C ILE A 1 -8.34 7.87 -21.00
N LYS A 2 -8.71 6.57 -21.07
CA LYS A 2 -9.77 6.06 -20.21
C LYS A 2 -9.22 5.94 -18.77
N LEU A 3 -9.87 6.60 -17.84
CA LEU A 3 -9.51 6.63 -16.41
C LEU A 3 -9.71 5.26 -15.70
N GLU A 4 -10.25 4.27 -16.37
CA GLU A 4 -10.59 2.94 -15.83
C GLU A 4 -9.39 2.18 -15.21
N GLU A 5 -8.16 2.46 -15.64
CA GLU A 5 -6.95 1.81 -15.07
C GLU A 5 -6.57 2.34 -13.69
N THR A 6 -7.15 3.47 -13.26
CA THR A 6 -6.87 4.08 -11.96
C THR A 6 -7.82 3.62 -10.86
N TYR A 7 -8.87 2.87 -11.21
CA TYR A 7 -9.85 2.41 -10.25
C TYR A 7 -9.39 1.16 -9.48
N ALA A 8 -9.97 0.98 -8.30
CA ALA A 8 -9.77 -0.24 -7.52
C ALA A 8 -10.23 -1.46 -8.32
N LYS A 9 -9.46 -2.54 -8.23
CA LYS A 9 -9.75 -3.83 -8.88
C LYS A 9 -9.46 -4.97 -7.94
N SER A 10 -10.21 -6.05 -8.05
CA SER A 10 -10.06 -7.21 -7.19
C SER A 10 -9.97 -8.52 -7.97
N THR A 11 -9.45 -9.54 -7.31
CA THR A 11 -9.49 -10.93 -7.76
C THR A 11 -9.49 -11.86 -6.55
N LEU A 12 -10.09 -13.03 -6.71
CA LEU A 12 -9.90 -14.14 -5.77
C LEU A 12 -8.59 -14.86 -6.11
N ILE A 13 -7.90 -15.29 -5.07
CA ILE A 13 -6.70 -16.10 -5.15
C ILE A 13 -6.98 -17.43 -4.46
N LYS A 14 -6.82 -18.54 -5.19
CA LYS A 14 -6.88 -19.88 -4.63
C LYS A 14 -5.49 -20.35 -4.28
N LYS A 15 -5.32 -20.82 -3.05
CA LYS A 15 -4.09 -21.44 -2.54
C LYS A 15 -4.42 -22.45 -1.46
N ASN A 16 -3.95 -23.70 -1.63
CA ASN A 16 -4.13 -24.76 -0.62
C ASN A 16 -5.59 -24.94 -0.14
N ASN A 17 -6.55 -24.95 -1.07
CA ASN A 17 -7.99 -25.02 -0.80
C ASN A 17 -8.57 -23.85 0.02
N LYS A 18 -7.87 -22.73 0.12
CA LYS A 18 -8.34 -21.51 0.73
C LYS A 18 -8.54 -20.42 -0.31
N LEU A 19 -9.46 -19.51 -0.01
CA LEU A 19 -9.79 -18.36 -0.86
C LEU A 19 -9.32 -17.07 -0.19
N TYR A 20 -8.53 -16.28 -0.91
CA TYR A 20 -8.07 -14.98 -0.46
C TYR A 20 -8.56 -13.90 -1.42
N GLY A 21 -8.91 -12.74 -0.88
CA GLY A 21 -9.18 -11.57 -1.67
C GLY A 21 -7.90 -10.76 -1.90
N LEU A 22 -7.68 -10.31 -3.13
CA LEU A 22 -6.71 -9.26 -3.45
C LEU A 22 -7.46 -8.06 -3.95
N ILE A 23 -7.24 -6.91 -3.34
CA ILE A 23 -7.71 -5.60 -3.84
C ILE A 23 -6.49 -4.76 -4.16
N SER A 24 -6.34 -4.35 -5.42
CA SER A 24 -5.30 -3.42 -5.86
C SER A 24 -5.89 -2.01 -5.96
N LEU A 25 -5.32 -1.08 -5.19
CA LEU A 25 -5.73 0.32 -5.15
C LEU A 25 -4.59 1.20 -5.68
N PRO A 26 -4.63 1.65 -6.95
CA PRO A 26 -3.54 2.43 -7.54
C PRO A 26 -3.52 3.90 -7.10
N LYS A 27 -4.63 4.45 -6.60
CA LYS A 27 -4.74 5.85 -6.17
C LYS A 27 -5.93 6.05 -5.23
N PHE A 28 -5.85 7.04 -4.32
CA PHE A 28 -6.98 7.52 -3.53
C PHE A 28 -7.78 8.57 -4.32
N TYR A 29 -8.58 8.10 -5.28
CA TYR A 29 -9.39 8.95 -6.15
C TYR A 29 -10.73 9.34 -5.52
N VAL A 30 -11.20 10.52 -5.91
CA VAL A 30 -12.50 11.09 -5.56
C VAL A 30 -12.86 12.11 -6.65
N ASP A 31 -14.15 12.31 -6.87
CA ASP A 31 -14.62 13.53 -7.53
C ASP A 31 -14.67 14.64 -6.47
N PHE A 32 -13.92 15.72 -6.69
CA PHE A 32 -13.88 16.85 -5.76
C PHE A 32 -15.13 17.76 -5.85
N ASP A 33 -15.84 17.68 -6.96
CA ASP A 33 -17.07 18.49 -7.17
C ASP A 33 -18.31 17.75 -6.63
N ASP A 34 -18.32 16.42 -6.69
CA ASP A 34 -19.37 15.58 -6.10
C ASP A 34 -18.81 14.35 -5.39
N TYR A 35 -18.60 14.46 -4.09
CA TYR A 35 -18.08 13.37 -3.25
C TYR A 35 -19.02 12.15 -3.21
N LYS A 36 -20.33 12.31 -3.50
CA LYS A 36 -21.30 11.21 -3.53
C LYS A 36 -21.19 10.37 -4.79
N GLU A 37 -20.52 10.88 -5.82
CA GLU A 37 -20.19 10.11 -6.98
C GLU A 37 -19.15 9.02 -6.64
N ARG A 38 -18.49 8.48 -7.65
CA ARG A 38 -17.53 7.40 -7.50
C ARG A 38 -16.28 7.85 -6.75
N ASN A 39 -15.95 7.16 -5.66
CA ASN A 39 -14.67 7.33 -4.95
C ASN A 39 -14.06 5.98 -4.57
N CYS A 40 -12.76 5.99 -4.23
CA CYS A 40 -12.03 4.76 -3.96
C CYS A 40 -12.54 3.99 -2.74
N ALA A 41 -13.03 4.65 -1.70
CA ALA A 41 -13.56 3.98 -0.51
C ALA A 41 -14.85 3.22 -0.84
N SER A 42 -15.76 3.85 -1.61
CA SER A 42 -16.99 3.21 -2.07
C SER A 42 -16.71 2.01 -2.99
N ASP A 43 -15.71 2.11 -3.87
CA ASP A 43 -15.35 1.02 -4.77
C ASP A 43 -14.69 -0.13 -4.00
N VAL A 44 -13.75 0.13 -3.09
CA VAL A 44 -13.14 -0.91 -2.26
C VAL A 44 -14.17 -1.59 -1.36
N LYS A 45 -15.14 -0.86 -0.82
CA LYS A 45 -16.28 -1.44 -0.10
C LYS A 45 -17.05 -2.44 -0.97
N LYS A 46 -17.36 -2.08 -2.22
CA LYS A 46 -18.05 -2.98 -3.16
C LYS A 46 -17.20 -4.22 -3.42
N GLU A 47 -15.89 -4.07 -3.66
CA GLU A 47 -15.00 -5.19 -3.92
C GLU A 47 -14.89 -6.12 -2.68
N ILE A 48 -14.82 -5.57 -1.45
CA ILE A 48 -14.87 -6.36 -0.21
C ILE A 48 -16.15 -7.21 -0.14
N LEU A 49 -17.31 -6.60 -0.41
CA LEU A 49 -18.59 -7.29 -0.34
C LEU A 49 -18.70 -8.42 -1.37
N LYS A 50 -18.18 -8.22 -2.59
CA LYS A 50 -18.11 -9.26 -3.63
C LYS A 50 -17.22 -10.41 -3.16
N LEU A 51 -15.99 -10.13 -2.73
CA LEU A 51 -15.04 -11.13 -2.26
C LEU A 51 -15.57 -11.92 -1.05
N LYS A 52 -16.26 -11.25 -0.11
CA LYS A 52 -16.94 -11.93 1.02
C LYS A 52 -18.02 -12.89 0.55
N LYS A 53 -18.81 -12.53 -0.45
CA LYS A 53 -19.86 -13.38 -1.02
C LYS A 53 -19.30 -14.65 -1.60
N GLU A 54 -18.09 -14.58 -2.20
CA GLU A 54 -17.37 -15.72 -2.74
C GLU A 54 -16.62 -16.53 -1.66
N GLY A 55 -16.70 -16.13 -0.39
CA GLY A 55 -16.15 -16.89 0.74
C GLY A 55 -14.67 -16.62 1.01
N MET A 56 -14.14 -15.41 0.72
CA MET A 56 -12.74 -15.11 1.08
C MET A 56 -12.49 -15.27 2.58
N GLU A 57 -11.33 -15.84 2.90
CA GLU A 57 -10.89 -16.11 4.27
C GLU A 57 -9.85 -15.09 4.78
N GLY A 58 -9.26 -14.30 3.88
CA GLY A 58 -8.28 -13.29 4.20
C GLY A 58 -8.16 -12.27 3.07
N LEU A 59 -7.69 -11.05 3.38
CA LEU A 59 -7.60 -9.94 2.44
C LEU A 59 -6.18 -9.42 2.31
N VAL A 60 -5.70 -9.29 1.08
CA VAL A 60 -4.51 -8.50 0.73
C VAL A 60 -4.98 -7.18 0.10
N LEU A 61 -4.59 -6.06 0.70
CA LEU A 61 -4.77 -4.73 0.11
C LEU A 61 -3.42 -4.26 -0.45
N ASP A 62 -3.35 -4.10 -1.77
CA ASP A 62 -2.12 -3.69 -2.45
C ASP A 62 -2.11 -2.18 -2.69
N LEU A 63 -1.26 -1.48 -1.95
CA LEU A 63 -0.99 -0.04 -2.04
C LEU A 63 0.37 0.25 -2.70
N ARG A 64 1.04 -0.74 -3.26
CA ARG A 64 2.32 -0.52 -3.95
C ARG A 64 2.13 0.42 -5.13
N ASN A 65 3.07 1.35 -5.30
CA ASN A 65 3.04 2.41 -6.32
C ASN A 65 1.87 3.40 -6.20
N ASN A 66 1.13 3.40 -5.09
CA ASN A 66 0.05 4.33 -4.83
C ASN A 66 0.59 5.61 -4.19
N GLY A 67 0.70 6.70 -4.95
CA GLY A 67 1.20 8.00 -4.50
C GLY A 67 0.25 8.80 -3.60
N GLY A 68 -0.89 8.22 -3.19
CA GLY A 68 -1.87 8.86 -2.31
C GLY A 68 -3.06 9.47 -3.05
N GLY A 69 -3.63 10.52 -2.49
CA GLY A 69 -4.82 11.22 -3.00
C GLY A 69 -5.59 11.93 -1.89
N SER A 70 -6.92 11.77 -1.88
CA SER A 70 -7.82 12.49 -0.97
C SER A 70 -7.68 12.04 0.48
N LEU A 71 -7.57 13.01 1.40
CA LEU A 71 -7.57 12.77 2.84
C LEU A 71 -8.91 12.20 3.33
N GLN A 72 -10.03 12.71 2.81
CA GLN A 72 -11.36 12.22 3.22
C GLN A 72 -11.55 10.76 2.84
N THR A 73 -11.17 10.39 1.62
CA THR A 73 -11.34 8.99 1.18
C THR A 73 -10.45 8.00 1.96
N VAL A 74 -9.29 8.42 2.48
CA VAL A 74 -8.49 7.52 3.32
C VAL A 74 -9.11 7.33 4.70
N VAL A 75 -9.81 8.32 5.23
CA VAL A 75 -10.58 8.18 6.49
C VAL A 75 -11.70 7.17 6.30
N ASP A 76 -12.52 7.37 5.26
CA ASP A 76 -13.64 6.46 4.93
C ASP A 76 -13.13 5.04 4.61
N MET A 77 -11.97 4.94 3.94
CA MET A 77 -11.33 3.66 3.63
C MET A 77 -10.88 2.93 4.91
N THR A 78 -10.31 3.65 5.88
CA THR A 78 -9.88 3.07 7.15
C THR A 78 -11.08 2.51 7.92
N GLY A 79 -12.21 3.23 7.91
CA GLY A 79 -13.48 2.82 8.52
C GLY A 79 -14.06 1.51 7.97
N LEU A 80 -13.62 1.04 6.78
CA LEU A 80 -14.02 -0.28 6.28
C LEU A 80 -13.45 -1.43 7.13
N PHE A 81 -12.41 -1.17 7.94
CA PHE A 81 -11.60 -2.17 8.62
C PHE A 81 -11.55 -2.02 10.15
N ILE A 82 -11.94 -0.88 10.69
CA ILE A 82 -12.03 -0.62 12.14
C ILE A 82 -13.47 -0.32 12.53
N GLU A 83 -13.79 -0.33 13.83
CA GLU A 83 -15.07 0.18 14.32
C GLU A 83 -15.07 1.71 14.14
N GLU A 84 -15.00 2.47 15.15
CA GLU A 84 -14.82 3.92 15.08
C GLU A 84 -13.46 4.31 15.68
N GLY A 85 -12.95 5.48 15.35
CA GLY A 85 -11.74 5.97 16.00
C GLY A 85 -10.91 6.96 15.17
N PRO A 86 -9.80 7.47 15.74
CA PRO A 86 -8.91 8.37 15.03
C PRO A 86 -8.19 7.65 13.88
N VAL A 87 -8.06 8.34 12.75
CA VAL A 87 -7.35 7.81 11.57
C VAL A 87 -6.03 8.53 11.36
N VAL A 88 -6.02 9.83 11.54
CA VAL A 88 -4.86 10.67 11.33
C VAL A 88 -4.97 11.93 12.16
N GLN A 89 -3.84 12.51 12.55
CA GLN A 89 -3.77 13.81 13.19
C GLN A 89 -3.18 14.82 12.21
N VAL A 90 -3.77 16.00 12.09
CA VAL A 90 -3.32 17.08 11.20
C VAL A 90 -2.93 18.28 12.06
N LYS A 91 -1.76 18.87 11.77
CA LYS A 91 -1.26 20.08 12.44
C LYS A 91 -1.04 21.15 11.40
N SER A 92 -1.83 22.22 11.50
CA SER A 92 -1.76 23.40 10.63
C SER A 92 -0.80 24.44 11.19
N PHE A 93 -0.47 25.43 10.35
CA PHE A 93 0.25 26.61 10.77
C PHE A 93 -0.41 27.28 12.00
N GLY A 94 0.39 27.72 12.96
CA GLY A 94 -0.11 28.28 14.24
C GLY A 94 -0.51 27.22 15.27
N ASP A 95 0.06 26.02 15.17
CA ASP A 95 -0.07 24.90 16.12
C ASP A 95 -1.49 24.35 16.33
N ARG A 96 -2.43 24.67 15.44
CA ARG A 96 -3.77 24.08 15.48
C ARG A 96 -3.69 22.60 15.14
N LYS A 97 -4.05 21.76 16.11
CA LYS A 97 -4.11 20.30 15.98
C LYS A 97 -5.56 19.87 15.79
N GLN A 98 -5.79 19.01 14.81
CA GLN A 98 -7.06 18.35 14.56
C GLN A 98 -6.83 16.83 14.48
N VAL A 99 -7.63 16.07 15.20
CA VAL A 99 -7.70 14.61 15.03
C VAL A 99 -8.86 14.32 14.11
N VAL A 100 -8.61 13.59 13.02
CA VAL A 100 -9.63 13.18 12.05
C VAL A 100 -10.05 11.77 12.39
N TYR A 101 -11.37 11.58 12.55
CA TYR A 101 -11.97 10.33 13.00
C TYR A 101 -12.82 9.70 11.91
N ASP A 102 -12.81 8.38 11.84
CA ASP A 102 -13.95 7.62 11.38
C ASP A 102 -14.99 7.55 12.49
N LYS A 103 -16.27 7.78 12.13
CA LYS A 103 -17.42 7.81 13.05
C LYS A 103 -18.45 6.74 12.76
N ASP A 104 -18.23 5.92 11.72
CA ASP A 104 -19.13 4.83 11.33
C ASP A 104 -18.68 3.54 12.04
N PRO A 105 -19.46 2.98 12.97
CA PRO A 105 -19.08 1.76 13.68
C PRO A 105 -19.14 0.49 12.80
N SER A 106 -19.52 0.62 11.53
CA SER A 106 -19.69 -0.52 10.63
C SER A 106 -18.36 -1.03 10.10
N ILE A 107 -18.02 -2.27 10.37
CA ILE A 107 -16.86 -2.96 9.79
C ILE A 107 -17.30 -3.80 8.58
N PHE A 108 -16.65 -3.60 7.44
CA PHE A 108 -16.94 -4.37 6.23
C PHE A 108 -16.06 -5.61 6.09
N TRP A 109 -14.83 -5.55 6.61
CA TRP A 109 -13.93 -6.69 6.72
C TRP A 109 -13.25 -6.73 8.09
N ASP A 110 -13.52 -7.75 8.87
CA ASP A 110 -12.94 -8.01 10.20
C ASP A 110 -12.03 -9.26 10.26
N GLY A 111 -11.85 -9.93 9.12
CA GLY A 111 -10.98 -11.10 8.97
C GLY A 111 -9.49 -10.72 8.88
N PRO A 112 -8.59 -11.72 8.71
CA PRO A 112 -7.15 -11.52 8.53
C PRO A 112 -6.84 -10.57 7.38
N MET A 113 -5.83 -9.69 7.57
CA MET A 113 -5.50 -8.66 6.60
C MET A 113 -4.00 -8.38 6.53
N VAL A 114 -3.51 -8.27 5.30
CA VAL A 114 -2.15 -7.81 4.96
C VAL A 114 -2.27 -6.59 4.05
N VAL A 115 -1.42 -5.60 4.27
CA VAL A 115 -1.27 -4.45 3.38
C VAL A 115 0.11 -4.49 2.73
N LEU A 116 0.14 -4.49 1.39
CA LEU A 116 1.40 -4.40 0.65
C LEU A 116 1.76 -2.95 0.38
N VAL A 117 2.99 -2.58 0.70
CA VAL A 117 3.54 -1.23 0.45
C VAL A 117 4.91 -1.30 -0.22
N ASN A 118 5.30 -0.23 -0.90
CA ASN A 118 6.66 -0.05 -1.39
C ASN A 118 7.13 1.41 -1.25
N GLN A 119 8.35 1.71 -1.71
CA GLN A 119 8.95 3.05 -1.64
C GLN A 119 8.14 4.12 -2.38
N MET A 120 7.20 3.73 -3.25
CA MET A 120 6.33 4.64 -3.99
C MET A 120 4.96 4.83 -3.33
N SER A 121 4.67 4.08 -2.27
CA SER A 121 3.46 4.27 -1.46
C SER A 121 3.60 5.54 -0.64
N ALA A 122 2.80 6.57 -0.92
CA ALA A 122 2.98 7.91 -0.35
C ALA A 122 1.69 8.54 0.16
N SER A 123 1.80 9.50 1.10
CA SER A 123 0.68 10.37 1.53
C SER A 123 -0.52 9.59 2.08
N ALA A 124 -1.70 9.61 1.41
CA ALA A 124 -2.89 8.87 1.84
C ALA A 124 -2.64 7.35 2.00
N SER A 125 -1.77 6.75 1.17
CA SER A 125 -1.36 5.35 1.35
C SER A 125 -0.62 5.13 2.67
N GLU A 126 0.19 6.11 3.08
CA GLU A 126 0.92 6.07 4.34
C GLU A 126 0.00 6.28 5.54
N ILE A 127 -1.02 7.14 5.40
CA ILE A 127 -2.05 7.34 6.42
C ILE A 127 -2.80 6.03 6.67
N LEU A 128 -3.28 5.35 5.61
CA LEU A 128 -4.00 4.08 5.75
C LEU A 128 -3.12 2.99 6.36
N ALA A 129 -1.91 2.79 5.80
CA ALA A 129 -0.99 1.77 6.28
C ALA A 129 -0.60 2.03 7.75
N ALA A 130 -0.28 3.30 8.11
CA ALA A 130 0.07 3.67 9.47
C ALA A 130 -1.10 3.47 10.46
N ALA A 131 -2.32 3.89 10.09
CA ALA A 131 -3.49 3.70 10.95
C ALA A 131 -3.74 2.20 11.20
N LEU A 132 -3.77 1.37 10.15
CA LEU A 132 -4.00 -0.07 10.28
C LEU A 132 -2.87 -0.76 11.07
N GLN A 133 -1.63 -0.29 10.96
CA GLN A 133 -0.50 -0.77 11.75
C GLN A 133 -0.63 -0.38 13.23
N ASP A 134 -0.91 0.89 13.53
CA ASP A 134 -1.06 1.41 14.89
C ASP A 134 -2.21 0.73 15.64
N TYR A 135 -3.30 0.44 14.92
CA TYR A 135 -4.39 -0.36 15.44
C TYR A 135 -4.06 -1.85 15.62
N ASN A 136 -2.93 -2.36 15.14
CA ASN A 136 -2.67 -3.80 15.00
C ASN A 136 -3.73 -4.51 14.13
N ARG A 137 -4.36 -3.78 13.19
CA ARG A 137 -5.45 -4.31 12.37
C ARG A 137 -4.97 -5.09 11.16
N ALA A 138 -3.82 -4.74 10.62
CA ALA A 138 -3.19 -5.43 9.50
C ALA A 138 -1.68 -5.55 9.70
N VAL A 139 -1.06 -6.54 9.06
CA VAL A 139 0.39 -6.65 8.94
C VAL A 139 0.82 -5.90 7.69
N ILE A 140 1.75 -4.97 7.85
CA ILE A 140 2.33 -4.21 6.74
C ILE A 140 3.52 -4.98 6.18
N VAL A 141 3.45 -5.32 4.89
CA VAL A 141 4.45 -6.16 4.21
C VAL A 141 4.99 -5.43 2.99
N GLY A 142 6.30 -5.43 2.80
CA GLY A 142 6.88 -4.82 1.60
C GLY A 142 8.27 -4.24 1.76
N SER A 143 8.53 -3.09 1.17
CA SER A 143 9.83 -2.40 1.29
C SER A 143 10.14 -2.03 2.72
N THR A 144 11.40 -1.76 3.03
CA THR A 144 11.83 -1.33 4.38
C THR A 144 10.97 -0.20 4.91
N GLN A 145 10.59 0.73 4.04
CA GLN A 145 9.69 1.84 4.35
C GLN A 145 8.93 2.30 3.10
N SER A 146 7.84 3.04 3.31
CA SER A 146 7.13 3.79 2.29
C SER A 146 7.85 5.09 1.92
N PHE A 147 7.25 5.98 1.16
CA PHE A 147 7.89 7.19 0.61
C PHE A 147 8.33 8.20 1.67
N GLY A 148 7.54 8.40 2.73
CA GLY A 148 7.85 9.36 3.80
C GLY A 148 7.27 10.75 3.60
N LYS A 149 6.16 10.91 2.88
CA LYS A 149 5.51 12.21 2.67
C LYS A 149 4.47 12.48 3.75
N GLY A 150 4.89 13.18 4.81
CA GLY A 150 4.07 13.58 5.95
C GLY A 150 3.44 14.97 5.85
N THR A 151 3.27 15.51 4.64
CA THR A 151 2.76 16.87 4.41
C THR A 151 1.46 16.86 3.59
N VAL A 152 0.59 17.83 3.88
CA VAL A 152 -0.62 18.12 3.12
C VAL A 152 -0.37 19.33 2.22
N GLN A 153 -0.69 19.20 0.95
CA GLN A 153 -0.55 20.25 -0.04
C GLN A 153 -1.94 20.69 -0.51
N ASN A 154 -2.16 22.00 -0.52
CA ASN A 154 -3.36 22.62 -1.07
C ASN A 154 -3.05 23.36 -2.37
N VAL A 155 -3.98 23.29 -3.31
CA VAL A 155 -3.96 24.07 -4.55
C VAL A 155 -4.87 25.27 -4.36
N ILE A 156 -4.27 26.46 -4.40
CA ILE A 156 -4.97 27.72 -4.22
C ILE A 156 -5.13 28.38 -5.58
N ASP A 157 -6.35 28.49 -6.09
CA ASP A 157 -6.66 29.26 -7.28
C ASP A 157 -6.41 30.74 -6.98
N LEU A 158 -5.46 31.35 -7.70
CA LEU A 158 -5.09 32.76 -7.53
C LEU A 158 -6.12 33.73 -8.13
N ASN A 159 -6.95 33.25 -9.07
CA ASN A 159 -7.98 34.08 -9.71
C ASN A 159 -9.05 34.56 -8.71
N ARG A 160 -9.28 33.79 -7.64
CA ARG A 160 -10.25 34.17 -6.58
C ARG A 160 -9.87 35.43 -5.79
N PHE A 161 -8.62 35.88 -5.87
CA PHE A 161 -8.14 37.08 -5.17
C PHE A 161 -8.29 38.37 -6.00
N LEU A 162 -8.61 38.29 -7.29
CA LEU A 162 -8.74 39.40 -8.18
C LEU A 162 -10.09 39.38 -8.91
N SER A 163 -11.02 40.20 -8.43
CA SER A 163 -12.41 40.23 -8.87
C SER A 163 -12.62 40.70 -10.31
N ASN A 164 -11.62 41.08 -11.11
CA ASN A 164 -11.77 41.57 -12.49
C ASN A 164 -10.48 41.42 -13.31
N SER A 165 -9.66 40.43 -13.07
CA SER A 165 -8.47 40.21 -13.89
C SER A 165 -8.86 39.72 -15.28
N LYS A 166 -8.31 40.34 -16.31
CA LYS A 166 -8.37 39.86 -17.71
C LYS A 166 -7.34 38.72 -17.97
N PHE A 167 -6.52 38.40 -16.98
CA PHE A 167 -5.47 37.40 -17.06
C PHE A 167 -5.76 36.27 -16.13
N ASP A 168 -5.57 35.02 -16.59
CA ASP A 168 -5.55 33.85 -15.74
C ASP A 168 -4.23 33.84 -14.94
N LEU A 169 -4.34 33.94 -13.61
CA LEU A 169 -3.22 33.91 -12.68
C LEU A 169 -2.78 32.49 -12.34
N GLY A 170 -3.54 31.48 -12.76
CA GLY A 170 -3.28 30.09 -12.45
C GLY A 170 -3.50 29.75 -10.98
N ALA A 171 -2.83 28.70 -10.51
CA ALA A 171 -2.97 28.19 -9.16
C ALA A 171 -1.61 27.99 -8.48
N LEU A 172 -1.57 28.18 -7.16
CA LEU A 172 -0.40 27.97 -6.32
C LEU A 172 -0.58 26.67 -5.50
N LYS A 173 0.34 25.72 -5.67
CA LYS A 173 0.41 24.51 -4.84
C LYS A 173 1.39 24.73 -3.69
N ILE A 174 0.88 24.75 -2.47
CA ILE A 174 1.68 24.99 -1.26
C ILE A 174 1.45 23.93 -0.20
N THR A 175 2.46 23.67 0.62
CA THR A 175 2.33 22.86 1.84
C THR A 175 1.76 23.73 2.96
N THR A 176 0.62 23.33 3.50
CA THR A 176 -0.10 24.08 4.55
C THR A 176 -0.11 23.36 5.88
N ASP A 177 -0.03 22.03 5.87
CA ASP A 177 -0.19 21.22 7.06
C ASP A 177 0.80 20.05 7.06
N LYS A 178 1.06 19.52 8.25
CA LYS A 178 1.70 18.22 8.47
C LYS A 178 0.66 17.25 9.03
N PHE A 179 0.77 16.00 8.63
CA PHE A 179 -0.02 14.95 9.26
C PHE A 179 0.85 13.99 10.07
N TYR A 180 0.24 13.38 11.05
CA TYR A 180 0.87 12.48 12.00
C TYR A 180 0.01 11.24 12.17
N ARG A 181 0.69 10.15 12.50
CA ARG A 181 0.05 8.90 12.90
C ARG A 181 -0.80 9.12 14.17
N ILE A 182 -1.73 8.23 14.41
CA ILE A 182 -2.54 8.24 15.63
C ILE A 182 -1.68 8.03 16.90
N ASN A 183 -0.53 7.36 16.80
CA ASN A 183 0.45 7.22 17.88
C ASN A 183 1.30 8.48 18.11
N GLY A 184 1.11 9.54 17.33
CA GLY A 184 1.79 10.83 17.42
C GLY A 184 3.06 10.95 16.58
N GLY A 185 3.63 9.89 16.06
CA GLY A 185 4.79 9.93 15.17
C GLY A 185 4.46 10.51 13.80
N SER A 186 5.42 11.19 13.16
CA SER A 186 5.29 11.60 11.76
C SER A 186 5.69 10.46 10.82
N VAL A 187 5.14 10.42 9.60
CA VAL A 187 5.68 9.62 8.51
C VAL A 187 6.69 10.42 7.67
N GLN A 188 6.87 11.73 7.96
CA GLN A 188 7.77 12.59 7.21
C GLN A 188 9.20 12.00 7.22
N VAL A 189 9.79 11.84 6.04
CA VAL A 189 11.13 11.28 5.81
C VAL A 189 11.26 9.78 6.13
N GLU A 190 10.67 9.30 7.23
CA GLU A 190 10.80 7.91 7.69
C GLU A 190 9.80 6.94 7.05
N GLY A 191 8.70 7.46 6.51
CA GLY A 191 7.63 6.61 5.97
C GLY A 191 6.95 5.72 7.02
N VAL A 192 6.21 4.75 6.52
CA VAL A 192 5.69 3.61 7.30
C VAL A 192 6.66 2.45 7.13
N LYS A 193 7.28 2.02 8.22
CA LYS A 193 8.17 0.85 8.23
C LYS A 193 7.33 -0.43 8.14
N SER A 194 7.65 -1.31 7.21
CA SER A 194 6.97 -2.59 7.10
C SER A 194 7.25 -3.48 8.30
N ASP A 195 6.24 -4.19 8.78
CA ASP A 195 6.38 -5.20 9.84
C ASP A 195 7.20 -6.39 9.33
N ILE A 196 7.00 -6.75 8.06
CA ILE A 196 7.76 -7.77 7.36
C ILE A 196 8.38 -7.16 6.10
N THR A 197 9.72 -7.08 6.11
CA THR A 197 10.47 -6.45 5.04
C THR A 197 10.83 -7.44 3.94
N ILE A 198 10.33 -7.19 2.73
CA ILE A 198 10.66 -7.96 1.54
C ILE A 198 11.43 -7.06 0.56
N PRO A 199 12.71 -7.34 0.29
CA PRO A 199 13.49 -6.53 -0.63
C PRO A 199 12.95 -6.62 -2.06
N ASN A 200 13.20 -5.56 -2.83
CA ASN A 200 12.93 -5.49 -4.25
C ASN A 200 14.13 -4.86 -4.98
N ARG A 201 14.06 -4.78 -6.31
CA ARG A 201 15.16 -4.26 -7.13
C ARG A 201 15.57 -2.81 -6.81
N LEU A 202 14.72 -2.04 -6.11
CA LEU A 202 14.97 -0.65 -5.75
C LEU A 202 15.43 -0.48 -4.29
N SER A 203 15.62 -1.56 -3.53
CA SER A 203 15.88 -1.52 -2.08
C SER A 203 17.15 -0.77 -1.68
N TYR A 204 18.10 -0.59 -2.60
CA TYR A 204 19.34 0.15 -2.35
C TYR A 204 19.43 1.43 -3.18
N ILE A 205 18.33 1.84 -3.77
CA ILE A 205 18.18 3.14 -4.42
C ILE A 205 17.43 4.04 -3.45
N SER A 206 17.99 5.22 -3.23
CA SER A 206 17.32 6.25 -2.45
C SER A 206 16.10 6.73 -3.23
N ILE A 207 14.91 6.50 -2.67
CA ILE A 207 13.62 6.93 -3.22
C ILE A 207 12.75 7.33 -2.03
N GLY A 208 12.39 8.60 -1.95
CA GLY A 208 11.53 9.08 -0.87
C GLY A 208 11.66 10.55 -0.62
N GLU A 209 10.93 11.03 0.35
CA GLU A 209 10.94 12.43 0.78
C GLU A 209 12.33 12.87 1.28
N ASN A 210 13.15 11.94 1.78
CA ASN A 210 14.52 12.21 2.22
C ASN A 210 15.47 12.59 1.07
N ASP A 211 15.09 12.31 -0.17
CA ASP A 211 15.88 12.66 -1.36
C ASP A 211 15.56 14.03 -1.91
N GLU A 212 14.50 14.67 -1.40
CA GLU A 212 14.17 16.05 -1.73
C GLU A 212 15.28 17.01 -1.26
N LYS A 213 15.45 18.10 -1.98
CA LYS A 213 16.55 19.06 -1.72
C LYS A 213 16.48 19.67 -0.32
N ASN A 214 15.29 19.88 0.23
CA ASN A 214 15.07 20.49 1.54
C ASN A 214 13.85 19.84 2.21
N PRO A 215 13.92 18.57 2.64
CA PRO A 215 12.78 17.92 3.28
C PRO A 215 12.50 18.53 4.65
N LEU A 216 11.24 18.62 5.02
CA LEU A 216 10.88 18.96 6.39
C LEU A 216 11.34 17.83 7.32
N LYS A 217 11.87 18.24 8.50
CA LYS A 217 12.37 17.27 9.48
C LYS A 217 11.24 16.43 10.08
N TRP A 218 11.58 15.21 10.43
CA TRP A 218 10.74 14.35 11.24
C TRP A 218 10.51 14.98 12.63
N ASP A 219 9.29 14.87 13.13
CA ASP A 219 8.92 15.27 14.50
C ASP A 219 7.74 14.41 14.98
N LYS A 220 7.31 14.62 16.21
CA LYS A 220 6.16 13.94 16.81
C LYS A 220 5.31 14.90 17.60
N ILE A 221 4.06 14.51 17.80
CA ILE A 221 3.08 15.15 18.69
C ILE A 221 2.52 14.10 19.66
N ASP A 222 1.65 14.51 20.57
CA ASP A 222 0.99 13.57 21.48
C ASP A 222 0.13 12.56 20.70
N SER A 223 0.10 11.33 21.19
CA SER A 223 -0.78 10.28 20.68
C SER A 223 -2.26 10.68 20.83
N ALA A 224 -3.06 10.31 19.86
CA ALA A 224 -4.52 10.30 20.03
C ALA A 224 -4.91 9.15 20.97
N ASP A 225 -6.13 9.21 21.49
CA ASP A 225 -6.69 8.09 22.25
C ASP A 225 -7.34 7.08 21.29
N TYR A 226 -6.87 5.84 21.32
CA TYR A 226 -7.40 4.76 20.49
C TYR A 226 -7.18 3.39 21.14
N LYS A 227 -8.06 2.45 20.79
CA LYS A 227 -8.00 1.06 21.28
C LYS A 227 -7.44 0.16 20.18
N LYS A 228 -6.39 -0.58 20.49
CA LYS A 228 -5.81 -1.56 19.55
C LYS A 228 -6.80 -2.71 19.28
N TRP A 229 -6.73 -3.22 18.06
CA TRP A 229 -7.41 -4.43 17.63
C TRP A 229 -6.84 -5.65 18.38
N ASP A 230 -7.67 -6.39 19.04
CA ASP A 230 -7.26 -7.50 19.92
C ASP A 230 -7.75 -8.87 19.43
N ARG A 231 -8.24 -8.93 18.19
CA ARG A 231 -8.82 -10.16 17.64
C ARG A 231 -7.80 -11.09 16.98
N TYR A 232 -6.53 -10.68 16.82
CA TYR A 232 -5.47 -11.57 16.34
C TYR A 232 -4.85 -12.36 17.48
N PHE A 233 -4.51 -13.62 17.16
CA PHE A 233 -3.74 -14.48 18.03
C PHE A 233 -2.26 -14.44 17.63
N ASN A 234 -1.36 -14.16 18.57
CA ASN A 234 0.10 -14.18 18.38
C ASN A 234 0.61 -13.33 17.20
N LEU A 235 0.15 -12.07 17.06
CA LEU A 235 0.57 -11.18 15.97
C LEU A 235 2.10 -11.02 15.89
N ASP A 236 2.76 -10.80 17.03
CA ASP A 236 4.22 -10.62 17.10
C ASP A 236 4.99 -11.87 16.65
N GLU A 237 4.48 -13.06 16.97
CA GLU A 237 5.07 -14.33 16.51
C GLU A 237 4.94 -14.49 14.99
N VAL A 238 3.81 -14.11 14.41
CA VAL A 238 3.60 -14.13 12.96
C VAL A 238 4.58 -13.18 12.26
N ILE A 239 4.77 -11.98 12.80
CA ILE A 239 5.72 -10.98 12.25
C ILE A 239 7.15 -11.50 12.35
N SER A 240 7.57 -12.01 13.52
CA SER A 240 8.91 -12.55 13.72
C SER A 240 9.19 -13.74 12.80
N SER A 241 8.29 -14.71 12.77
CA SER A 241 8.41 -15.88 11.89
C SER A 241 8.44 -15.50 10.40
N GLY A 242 7.64 -14.51 10.00
CA GLY A 242 7.65 -13.98 8.63
C GLY A 242 9.00 -13.39 8.25
N ASN A 243 9.60 -12.56 9.11
CA ASN A 243 10.92 -11.99 8.87
C ASN A 243 12.01 -13.08 8.79
N ASP A 244 11.97 -14.08 9.69
CA ASP A 244 12.89 -15.22 9.69
C ASP A 244 12.82 -16.03 8.39
N GLN A 245 11.62 -16.23 7.85
CA GLN A 245 11.43 -16.93 6.57
C GLN A 245 12.00 -16.13 5.40
N ILE A 246 11.78 -14.82 5.38
CA ILE A 246 12.32 -13.94 4.35
C ILE A 246 13.85 -13.94 4.39
N GLU A 247 14.48 -13.87 5.56
CA GLU A 247 15.93 -13.87 5.68
C GLU A 247 16.57 -15.18 5.21
N LYS A 248 15.93 -16.32 5.41
CA LYS A 248 16.41 -17.64 4.99
C LYS A 248 16.19 -17.94 3.50
N SER A 249 15.45 -17.10 2.79
CA SER A 249 15.12 -17.33 1.38
C SER A 249 16.31 -17.07 0.46
N GLN A 250 16.70 -18.09 -0.34
CA GLN A 250 17.71 -17.93 -1.38
C GLN A 250 17.32 -16.89 -2.43
N LEU A 251 16.04 -16.86 -2.83
CA LEU A 251 15.52 -15.89 -3.80
C LEU A 251 15.67 -14.46 -3.26
N VAL A 252 15.42 -14.25 -1.96
CA VAL A 252 15.63 -12.95 -1.30
C VAL A 252 17.11 -12.54 -1.33
N SER A 253 18.02 -13.49 -1.13
CA SER A 253 19.46 -13.22 -1.22
C SER A 253 19.85 -12.76 -2.63
N LEU A 254 19.33 -13.42 -3.67
CA LEU A 254 19.53 -13.03 -5.07
C LEU A 254 18.91 -11.65 -5.37
N ILE A 255 17.70 -11.37 -4.86
CA ILE A 255 17.05 -10.05 -5.01
C ILE A 255 17.92 -8.96 -4.37
N LYS A 256 18.46 -9.19 -3.16
CA LYS A 256 19.36 -8.24 -2.49
C LYS A 256 20.63 -8.00 -3.30
N GLU A 257 21.24 -9.05 -3.85
CA GLU A 257 22.45 -8.93 -4.70
C GLU A 257 22.14 -8.15 -5.98
N ASN A 258 21.05 -8.48 -6.67
CA ASN A 258 20.61 -7.78 -7.86
C ASN A 258 20.34 -6.29 -7.58
N ALA A 259 19.65 -5.97 -6.49
CA ALA A 259 19.36 -4.59 -6.10
C ALA A 259 20.63 -3.78 -5.80
N LYS A 260 21.65 -4.38 -5.14
CA LYS A 260 22.95 -3.75 -4.92
C LYS A 260 23.67 -3.47 -6.24
N TRP A 261 23.63 -4.43 -7.16
CA TRP A 261 24.22 -4.25 -8.48
C TRP A 261 23.55 -3.10 -9.25
N ILE A 262 22.19 -3.06 -9.28
CA ILE A 262 21.44 -1.97 -9.91
C ILE A 262 21.83 -0.61 -9.29
N ALA A 263 21.87 -0.51 -7.97
CA ALA A 263 22.24 0.72 -7.27
C ALA A 263 23.68 1.18 -7.64
N SER A 264 24.62 0.25 -7.79
CA SER A 264 25.99 0.56 -8.20
C SER A 264 26.12 1.12 -9.62
N ARG A 265 25.12 0.88 -10.47
CA ARG A 265 25.07 1.33 -11.87
C ARG A 265 24.27 2.63 -12.07
N GLN A 266 23.57 3.10 -11.07
CA GLN A 266 22.71 4.30 -11.18
C GLN A 266 23.54 5.58 -11.42
N ASN A 267 24.69 5.72 -10.75
CA ASN A 267 25.55 6.90 -10.85
C ASN A 267 27.00 6.47 -11.13
N PRO A 268 27.35 6.08 -12.37
CA PRO A 268 28.71 5.68 -12.69
C PRO A 268 29.66 6.88 -12.54
N LYS A 269 30.77 6.70 -11.82
CA LYS A 269 31.78 7.76 -11.61
C LYS A 269 32.44 8.22 -12.91
N SER A 270 32.51 7.35 -13.90
CA SER A 270 33.06 7.65 -15.22
C SER A 270 32.48 6.69 -16.26
N LEU A 271 32.44 7.16 -17.49
CA LEU A 271 32.11 6.35 -18.67
C LEU A 271 33.33 6.35 -19.59
N THR A 272 33.66 5.16 -20.12
CA THR A 272 34.73 5.06 -21.12
C THR A 272 34.25 5.57 -22.48
N LEU A 273 35.09 6.36 -23.16
CA LEU A 273 34.86 6.79 -24.55
C LEU A 273 35.47 5.78 -25.55
N ASN A 274 36.22 4.77 -25.09
CA ASN A 274 36.75 3.72 -25.95
C ASN A 274 35.62 2.72 -26.26
N TYR A 275 35.37 2.51 -27.54
CA TYR A 275 34.29 1.62 -28.02
C TYR A 275 34.49 0.15 -27.60
N LEU A 276 35.74 -0.35 -27.66
CA LEU A 276 36.01 -1.73 -27.30
C LEU A 276 35.81 -1.98 -25.80
N ASP A 277 36.27 -1.07 -24.96
CA ASP A 277 36.06 -1.14 -23.50
C ASP A 277 34.57 -1.02 -23.14
N TYR A 278 33.85 -0.12 -23.81
CA TYR A 278 32.40 0.00 -23.63
C TYR A 278 31.68 -1.32 -24.00
N LYS A 279 31.98 -1.86 -25.16
CA LYS A 279 31.39 -3.12 -25.63
C LYS A 279 31.72 -4.29 -24.70
N LYS A 280 32.94 -4.36 -24.20
CA LYS A 280 33.34 -5.34 -23.19
C LYS A 280 32.55 -5.18 -21.91
N SER A 281 32.46 -3.98 -21.36
CA SER A 281 31.65 -3.70 -20.15
C SER A 281 30.19 -4.11 -20.33
N GLN A 282 29.57 -3.82 -21.48
CA GLN A 282 28.19 -4.26 -21.79
C GLN A 282 28.04 -5.78 -21.81
N SER A 283 29.04 -6.49 -22.36
CA SER A 283 29.06 -7.96 -22.39
C SER A 283 29.22 -8.55 -20.98
N ASP A 284 30.12 -7.96 -20.18
CA ASP A 284 30.34 -8.39 -18.81
C ASP A 284 29.09 -8.18 -17.94
N ASP A 285 28.43 -7.02 -18.09
CA ASP A 285 27.16 -6.74 -17.42
C ASP A 285 26.05 -7.73 -17.82
N LYS A 286 25.94 -8.03 -19.12
CA LYS A 286 24.97 -9.01 -19.60
C LYS A 286 25.22 -10.40 -19.02
N ASN A 287 26.48 -10.85 -18.97
CA ASN A 287 26.85 -12.14 -18.41
C ASN A 287 26.58 -12.17 -16.89
N TYR A 288 26.87 -11.08 -16.19
CA TYR A 288 26.57 -10.97 -14.76
C TYR A 288 25.08 -11.07 -14.47
N LEU A 289 24.23 -10.47 -15.30
CA LEU A 289 22.77 -10.49 -15.14
C LEU A 289 22.15 -11.88 -15.28
N LEU A 290 22.83 -12.82 -15.98
CA LEU A 290 22.35 -14.22 -16.08
C LEU A 290 22.27 -14.91 -14.71
N ARG A 291 23.01 -14.44 -13.72
CA ARG A 291 22.95 -14.95 -12.33
C ARG A 291 21.58 -14.72 -11.68
N PHE A 292 20.78 -13.80 -12.19
CA PHE A 292 19.48 -13.41 -11.64
C PHE A 292 18.30 -13.96 -12.44
N ASP A 293 18.54 -14.95 -13.29
CA ASP A 293 17.48 -15.56 -14.11
C ASP A 293 16.40 -16.21 -13.25
N ASP A 294 16.74 -16.72 -12.07
CA ASP A 294 15.75 -17.26 -11.11
C ASP A 294 14.76 -16.21 -10.64
N ILE A 295 15.19 -14.95 -10.48
CA ILE A 295 14.29 -13.84 -10.13
C ILE A 295 13.35 -13.55 -11.30
N LYS A 296 13.88 -13.50 -12.52
CA LYS A 296 13.13 -13.21 -13.73
C LYS A 296 12.12 -14.32 -14.06
N ASN A 297 12.52 -15.57 -13.83
CA ASN A 297 11.72 -16.75 -14.16
C ASN A 297 10.83 -17.21 -12.99
N TYR A 298 10.87 -16.49 -11.85
CA TYR A 298 10.04 -16.82 -10.71
C TYR A 298 8.57 -16.88 -11.08
N LYS A 299 7.91 -17.96 -10.68
CA LYS A 299 6.48 -18.17 -10.76
C LYS A 299 5.98 -18.73 -9.43
N ASN A 300 4.90 -18.18 -8.92
CA ASN A 300 4.17 -18.76 -7.81
C ASN A 300 3.12 -19.77 -8.31
N ASP A 301 2.56 -20.53 -7.39
CA ASP A 301 1.53 -21.54 -7.60
C ASP A 301 0.10 -21.03 -7.38
N LEU A 302 -0.08 -19.70 -7.44
CA LEU A 302 -1.37 -19.06 -7.17
C LEU A 302 -2.29 -19.17 -8.40
N GLU A 303 -3.54 -19.52 -8.13
CA GLU A 303 -4.61 -19.48 -9.12
C GLU A 303 -5.48 -18.26 -8.89
N PHE A 304 -5.79 -17.53 -9.97
CA PHE A 304 -6.58 -16.32 -9.93
C PHE A 304 -7.94 -16.54 -10.56
N GLU A 305 -9.00 -16.17 -9.85
CA GLU A 305 -10.37 -16.30 -10.30
C GLU A 305 -11.05 -14.93 -10.34
N PHE A 306 -11.67 -14.61 -11.48
CA PHE A 306 -12.44 -13.39 -11.63
C PHE A 306 -13.83 -13.57 -11.03
N ILE A 307 -14.34 -12.54 -10.36
CA ILE A 307 -15.68 -12.57 -9.77
C ILE A 307 -16.74 -12.48 -10.87
N ALA A 308 -17.79 -13.29 -10.80
CA ALA A 308 -18.82 -13.49 -11.85
C ALA A 308 -19.42 -12.17 -12.40
N ASN A 309 -19.71 -11.19 -11.53
CA ASN A 309 -20.24 -9.88 -11.97
C ASN A 309 -19.25 -9.08 -12.82
N ASP A 310 -17.96 -9.36 -12.69
CA ASP A 310 -16.92 -8.76 -13.52
C ASP A 310 -16.78 -9.51 -14.87
N GLU A 311 -17.12 -10.80 -14.90
CA GLU A 311 -17.13 -11.62 -16.12
C GLU A 311 -18.21 -11.16 -17.11
N GLU A 312 -19.42 -10.82 -16.62
CA GLU A 312 -20.48 -10.26 -17.46
C GLU A 312 -20.08 -8.94 -18.13
N SER A 313 -19.30 -8.10 -17.44
CA SER A 313 -18.76 -6.86 -18.02
C SER A 313 -17.55 -7.11 -18.92
N ILE A 314 -16.84 -8.22 -18.72
CA ILE A 314 -15.63 -8.63 -19.45
C ILE A 314 -15.97 -9.31 -20.76
N GLU A 315 -17.00 -10.17 -20.80
CA GLU A 315 -17.43 -10.84 -22.04
C GLU A 315 -17.80 -9.85 -23.15
N ASN A 316 -18.17 -8.63 -22.78
CA ASN A 316 -18.53 -7.56 -23.72
C ASN A 316 -17.32 -6.73 -24.21
N SER A 317 -16.09 -6.96 -23.69
CA SER A 317 -14.89 -6.22 -24.13
C SER A 317 -13.62 -7.06 -24.09
N LYS A 318 -13.15 -7.49 -25.30
CA LYS A 318 -11.86 -8.20 -25.47
C LYS A 318 -10.68 -7.47 -24.82
N GLU A 319 -10.70 -6.15 -24.83
CA GLU A 319 -9.63 -5.32 -24.28
C GLU A 319 -9.54 -5.42 -22.76
N ILE A 320 -10.67 -5.44 -22.06
CA ILE A 320 -10.74 -5.61 -20.60
C ILE A 320 -10.23 -7.01 -20.21
N LEU A 321 -10.66 -8.04 -20.97
CA LEU A 321 -10.22 -9.42 -20.72
C LEU A 321 -8.69 -9.58 -20.89
N GLU A 322 -8.11 -8.99 -21.93
CA GLU A 322 -6.66 -9.04 -22.15
C GLU A 322 -5.87 -8.27 -21.08
N ARG A 323 -6.39 -7.14 -20.60
CA ARG A 323 -5.77 -6.39 -19.50
C ARG A 323 -5.78 -7.20 -18.19
N ARG A 324 -6.88 -7.86 -17.87
CA ARG A 324 -6.98 -8.71 -16.68
C ARG A 324 -6.09 -9.95 -16.77
N LYS A 325 -5.99 -10.59 -17.94
CA LYS A 325 -5.03 -11.67 -18.17
C LYS A 325 -3.60 -11.22 -17.90
N ARG A 326 -3.18 -10.09 -18.48
CA ARG A 326 -1.84 -9.52 -18.23
C ARG A 326 -1.62 -9.19 -16.76
N TRP A 327 -2.64 -8.69 -16.06
CA TRP A 327 -2.55 -8.45 -14.62
C TRP A 327 -2.36 -9.76 -13.86
N ALA A 328 -3.16 -10.77 -14.12
CA ALA A 328 -3.01 -12.10 -13.50
C ALA A 328 -1.62 -12.73 -13.78
N GLU A 329 -1.12 -12.65 -15.03
CA GLU A 329 0.23 -13.10 -15.38
C GLU A 329 1.31 -12.35 -14.59
N GLY A 330 1.15 -11.04 -14.37
CA GLY A 330 2.01 -10.25 -13.51
C GLY A 330 1.97 -10.73 -12.05
N LEU A 331 0.79 -11.02 -11.52
CA LEU A 331 0.61 -11.53 -10.16
C LEU A 331 1.22 -12.93 -9.96
N GLN A 332 1.24 -13.79 -11.01
CA GLN A 332 1.93 -15.08 -10.95
C GLN A 332 3.44 -14.95 -10.78
N SER A 333 4.03 -13.81 -11.17
CA SER A 333 5.45 -13.53 -10.98
C SER A 333 5.73 -12.67 -9.73
N ASP A 334 4.70 -12.40 -8.93
CA ASP A 334 4.80 -11.52 -7.78
C ASP A 334 5.21 -12.29 -6.51
N PHE A 335 6.50 -12.20 -6.18
CA PHE A 335 7.06 -12.82 -4.98
C PHE A 335 6.51 -12.18 -3.69
N GLN A 336 6.36 -10.85 -3.67
CA GLN A 336 5.87 -10.15 -2.47
C GLN A 336 4.42 -10.52 -2.15
N LEU A 337 3.57 -10.66 -3.17
CA LEU A 337 2.21 -11.15 -2.99
C LEU A 337 2.18 -12.55 -2.41
N ASN A 338 2.99 -13.47 -2.93
CA ASN A 338 3.05 -14.84 -2.43
C ASN A 338 3.52 -14.91 -0.98
N GLU A 339 4.53 -14.12 -0.59
CA GLU A 339 4.97 -14.05 0.81
C GLU A 339 3.90 -13.38 1.70
N GLY A 340 3.24 -12.32 1.22
CA GLY A 340 2.10 -11.70 1.92
C GLY A 340 0.95 -12.70 2.20
N LEU A 341 0.66 -13.60 1.26
CA LEU A 341 -0.32 -14.67 1.47
C LEU A 341 0.12 -15.71 2.51
N LYS A 342 1.42 -16.02 2.61
CA LYS A 342 1.93 -16.89 3.68
C LYS A 342 1.76 -16.24 5.06
N VAL A 343 1.98 -14.93 5.16
CA VAL A 343 1.71 -14.17 6.38
C VAL A 343 0.23 -14.23 6.72
N LEU A 344 -0.62 -14.02 5.73
CA LEU A 344 -2.08 -14.07 5.90
C LEU A 344 -2.56 -15.45 6.38
N ASP A 345 -1.95 -16.53 5.86
CA ASP A 345 -2.21 -17.91 6.30
C ASP A 345 -1.88 -18.15 7.78
N ASN A 346 -0.86 -17.45 8.29
CA ASN A 346 -0.41 -17.58 9.68
C ASN A 346 -1.20 -16.68 10.63
N LEU A 347 -1.88 -15.65 10.12
CA LEU A 347 -2.76 -14.80 10.91
C LEU A 347 -4.04 -15.56 11.27
N LYS A 348 -4.19 -15.89 12.56
CA LYS A 348 -5.39 -16.55 13.07
C LYS A 348 -6.19 -15.59 13.93
N LEU A 349 -7.49 -15.59 13.74
CA LEU A 349 -8.38 -14.84 14.61
C LEU A 349 -8.56 -15.59 15.94
N LYS A 350 -8.60 -14.84 17.04
CA LYS A 350 -9.07 -15.35 18.32
C LYS A 350 -10.53 -15.76 18.18
N VAL A 351 -10.82 -17.02 18.39
CA VAL A 351 -12.21 -17.49 18.51
C VAL A 351 -12.73 -16.98 19.86
N ILE A 352 -13.52 -15.92 19.85
CA ILE A 352 -14.27 -15.51 21.03
C ILE A 352 -15.39 -16.54 21.18
N ASN A 353 -15.20 -17.52 22.07
CA ASN A 353 -16.25 -18.47 22.43
C ASN A 353 -17.38 -17.70 23.14
N LYS A 354 -18.42 -17.32 22.41
CA LYS A 354 -19.65 -16.73 22.98
C LYS A 354 -20.31 -17.61 24.03
N LYS A 355 -19.89 -18.89 24.22
CA LYS A 355 -20.41 -19.81 25.24
C LYS A 355 -19.90 -19.52 26.66
N SER A 356 -18.81 -18.75 26.85
CA SER A 356 -18.31 -18.44 28.18
C SER A 356 -18.94 -17.19 28.84
N ILE A 357 -19.74 -16.42 28.09
CA ILE A 357 -20.41 -15.22 28.64
C ILE A 357 -21.76 -15.59 29.29
N ILE A 358 -22.36 -16.76 28.95
CA ILE A 358 -23.65 -17.16 29.49
C ILE A 358 -23.50 -17.98 30.79
N ALA A 359 -22.31 -18.48 31.10
CA ALA A 359 -22.07 -19.34 32.30
C ALA A 359 -21.68 -18.57 33.56
N ASN A 360 -21.57 -17.25 33.55
CA ASN A 360 -21.24 -16.43 34.73
C ASN A 360 -22.37 -15.52 35.23
N ASN A 361 -23.60 -15.75 34.78
CA ASN A 361 -24.80 -15.03 35.23
C ASN A 361 -25.89 -15.96 35.77
N ASP A 362 -25.52 -17.12 36.36
CA ASP A 362 -26.41 -17.94 37.19
C ASP A 362 -25.86 -18.02 38.62
#